data_c547bcd211d925eb27aa477305f7bb04
#
_entry.id   c547bcd211d925eb27aa477305f7bb04
#
_cell.length_a   1.000
_cell.length_b   1.000
_cell.length_c   1.000
_cell.angle_alpha   90.00
_cell.angle_beta   90.00
_cell.angle_gamma   90.00
#
_symmetry.space_group_name_H-M   'P 1'
#
loop_
_entity.id
_entity.type
_entity.pdbx_description
1 polymer ?
#
loop_
_entity_poly.entity_id
_entity_poly.type
_entity_poly.pdbx_seq_one_letter_code
_entity_poly.pdbx_strand_id
1 'polypeptide(L)'
;MRATIHDIAKASGLSPSTVSRVLTNNPHVSAEAKRKVEEAISKTGYVPNGLARGLVTRRRNLIAVIIPDASNPFYIDILSAINEVAAQNDMSAILVTQNENDRRTTVEKVLEMGIDGFIHLGAVENDSTIPMLAQTETPFVLLDRLLPGVQADKVLFDNHHSGFAATEYMLSLGHRRIAYVYGAPSSFSSWDKYQGYVDALREHCIPMDSKLVVSGMLSFDSSYRAMQNLLDERASLGFTAVICGSDYMALGARQAILERGLRIPEDLSILGMDDIFYTQLAGVGLTTIRVPRSESGRLAAKLLIERIANPSKEQEIHILETELICRESCCPLKGEENI
;
A
#
# COMPACT_ATOMS: atom_id res chain seq x y z
N MET A 1 24.80 14.00 -30.03
CA MET A 1 24.77 12.51 -30.02
C MET A 1 25.12 12.05 -28.59
N ARG A 2 24.47 11.02 -28.09
CA ARG A 2 24.78 10.47 -26.75
C ARG A 2 26.10 9.69 -26.82
N ALA A 3 27.05 9.97 -25.91
CA ALA A 3 28.31 9.24 -25.88
C ALA A 3 28.09 7.72 -25.73
N THR A 4 28.86 6.90 -26.35
CA THR A 4 28.78 5.44 -26.34
C THR A 4 29.97 4.80 -25.61
N ILE A 5 29.90 3.51 -25.31
CA ILE A 5 31.00 2.77 -24.70
C ILE A 5 32.29 2.83 -25.55
N HIS A 6 32.14 2.96 -26.87
CA HIS A 6 33.27 3.12 -27.78
C HIS A 6 33.95 4.48 -27.64
N ASP A 7 33.19 5.53 -27.36
CA ASP A 7 33.74 6.87 -27.10
C ASP A 7 34.52 6.90 -25.78
N ILE A 8 34.02 6.18 -24.73
CA ILE A 8 34.77 6.01 -23.50
C ILE A 8 36.04 5.21 -23.69
N ALA A 9 35.99 4.12 -24.49
CA ALA A 9 37.16 3.33 -24.81
C ALA A 9 38.24 4.18 -25.51
N LYS A 10 37.82 5.02 -26.45
CA LYS A 10 38.71 5.95 -27.15
C LYS A 10 39.27 7.03 -26.22
N ALA A 11 38.45 7.62 -25.37
CA ALA A 11 38.84 8.67 -24.42
C ALA A 11 39.75 8.19 -23.30
N SER A 12 39.54 6.94 -22.81
CA SER A 12 40.35 6.34 -21.75
C SER A 12 41.60 5.61 -22.25
N GLY A 13 41.74 5.36 -23.58
CA GLY A 13 42.82 4.56 -24.17
C GLY A 13 42.72 3.09 -23.81
N LEU A 14 41.54 2.59 -23.46
CA LEU A 14 41.31 1.19 -23.08
C LEU A 14 40.40 0.48 -24.11
N SER A 15 40.43 -0.85 -24.08
CA SER A 15 39.52 -1.62 -24.94
C SER A 15 38.06 -1.50 -24.45
N PRO A 16 37.03 -1.59 -25.32
CA PRO A 16 35.63 -1.61 -24.94
C PRO A 16 35.32 -2.71 -23.91
N SER A 17 35.99 -3.86 -23.99
CA SER A 17 35.82 -4.94 -23.00
C SER A 17 36.38 -4.57 -21.61
N THR A 18 37.49 -3.82 -21.57
CA THR A 18 38.02 -3.32 -20.29
C THR A 18 37.10 -2.24 -19.69
N VAL A 19 36.60 -1.33 -20.49
CA VAL A 19 35.61 -0.32 -20.08
C VAL A 19 34.36 -1.02 -19.56
N SER A 20 33.84 -2.02 -20.25
CA SER A 20 32.68 -2.80 -19.79
C SER A 20 32.94 -3.46 -18.44
N ARG A 21 34.11 -4.06 -18.21
CA ARG A 21 34.49 -4.65 -16.93
C ARG A 21 34.58 -3.61 -15.81
N VAL A 22 35.06 -2.42 -16.08
CA VAL A 22 35.05 -1.31 -15.11
C VAL A 22 33.61 -0.91 -14.76
N LEU A 23 32.77 -0.71 -15.77
CA LEU A 23 31.36 -0.32 -15.59
C LEU A 23 30.50 -1.37 -14.84
N THR A 24 30.94 -2.64 -14.87
CA THR A 24 30.29 -3.76 -14.13
C THR A 24 30.96 -4.07 -12.79
N ASN A 25 31.86 -3.19 -12.31
CA ASN A 25 32.60 -3.38 -11.06
C ASN A 25 33.32 -4.74 -10.93
N ASN A 26 33.87 -5.27 -12.04
CA ASN A 26 34.59 -6.53 -12.01
C ASN A 26 35.80 -6.45 -11.07
N PRO A 27 35.96 -7.38 -10.09
CA PRO A 27 37.04 -7.34 -9.10
C PRO A 27 38.45 -7.46 -9.69
N HIS A 28 38.59 -7.96 -10.91
CA HIS A 28 39.90 -8.16 -11.57
C HIS A 28 40.34 -6.94 -12.41
N VAL A 29 39.70 -5.78 -12.25
CA VAL A 29 40.11 -4.55 -12.95
C VAL A 29 41.04 -3.73 -12.06
N SER A 30 42.18 -3.26 -12.65
CA SER A 30 43.16 -2.45 -11.92
C SER A 30 42.59 -1.08 -11.51
N ALA A 31 43.07 -0.53 -10.40
CA ALA A 31 42.71 0.80 -9.94
C ALA A 31 42.99 1.89 -10.98
N GLU A 32 44.07 1.73 -11.77
CA GLU A 32 44.42 2.65 -12.85
C GLU A 32 43.38 2.63 -13.99
N ALA A 33 42.88 1.46 -14.37
CA ALA A 33 41.84 1.32 -15.39
C ALA A 33 40.53 1.96 -14.92
N LYS A 34 40.16 1.75 -13.64
CA LYS A 34 38.97 2.41 -13.04
C LYS A 34 39.09 3.92 -13.14
N ARG A 35 40.21 4.51 -12.69
CA ARG A 35 40.45 5.95 -12.71
C ARG A 35 40.34 6.50 -14.15
N LYS A 36 40.99 5.87 -15.14
CA LYS A 36 40.94 6.28 -16.55
C LYS A 36 39.53 6.29 -17.14
N VAL A 37 38.71 5.30 -16.81
CA VAL A 37 37.33 5.22 -17.26
C VAL A 37 36.47 6.27 -16.58
N GLU A 38 36.62 6.49 -15.27
CA GLU A 38 35.90 7.54 -14.53
C GLU A 38 36.20 8.95 -15.08
N GLU A 39 37.48 9.24 -15.37
CA GLU A 39 37.88 10.50 -16.00
C GLU A 39 37.28 10.65 -17.40
N ALA A 40 37.24 9.56 -18.20
CA ALA A 40 36.65 9.60 -19.51
C ALA A 40 35.12 9.80 -19.46
N ILE A 41 34.43 9.18 -18.50
CA ILE A 41 32.99 9.37 -18.24
C ILE A 41 32.72 10.83 -17.88
N SER A 42 33.50 11.40 -16.95
CA SER A 42 33.36 12.80 -16.54
C SER A 42 33.55 13.79 -17.70
N LYS A 43 34.51 13.53 -18.59
CA LYS A 43 34.80 14.37 -19.77
C LYS A 43 33.75 14.27 -20.86
N THR A 44 33.14 13.10 -21.04
CA THR A 44 32.24 12.82 -22.21
C THR A 44 30.77 12.98 -21.82
N GLY A 45 30.44 13.07 -20.51
CA GLY A 45 29.06 13.04 -20.04
C GLY A 45 28.35 11.71 -20.34
N TYR A 46 29.11 10.63 -20.48
CA TYR A 46 28.55 9.31 -20.73
C TYR A 46 27.71 8.83 -19.56
N VAL A 47 26.50 8.44 -19.84
CA VAL A 47 25.63 7.76 -18.86
C VAL A 47 25.61 6.28 -19.25
N PRO A 48 26.09 5.37 -18.35
CA PRO A 48 26.05 3.95 -18.61
C PRO A 48 24.63 3.50 -18.99
N ASN A 49 24.53 2.74 -20.08
CA ASN A 49 23.24 2.21 -20.50
C ASN A 49 22.87 1.01 -19.63
N GLY A 50 21.95 1.19 -18.71
CA GLY A 50 21.46 0.12 -17.81
C GLY A 50 20.87 -1.07 -18.60
N LEU A 51 20.25 -0.83 -19.76
CA LEU A 51 19.73 -1.90 -20.62
C LEU A 51 20.86 -2.79 -21.17
N ALA A 52 21.97 -2.17 -21.64
CA ALA A 52 23.12 -2.92 -22.13
C ALA A 52 23.83 -3.71 -21.01
N ARG A 53 23.88 -3.15 -19.79
CA ARG A 53 24.40 -3.85 -18.61
C ARG A 53 23.48 -5.01 -18.23
N GLY A 54 22.17 -4.82 -18.25
CA GLY A 54 21.19 -5.85 -17.94
C GLY A 54 21.25 -7.05 -18.89
N LEU A 55 21.56 -6.86 -20.17
CA LEU A 55 21.76 -7.94 -21.14
C LEU A 55 22.96 -8.84 -20.79
N VAL A 56 24.00 -8.26 -20.16
CA VAL A 56 25.21 -9.00 -19.77
C VAL A 56 25.05 -9.67 -18.40
N THR A 57 24.45 -8.96 -17.45
CA THR A 57 24.31 -9.43 -16.06
C THR A 57 23.03 -10.23 -15.81
N ARG A 58 22.09 -10.23 -16.76
CA ARG A 58 20.72 -10.74 -16.61
C ARG A 58 19.95 -10.09 -15.43
N ARG A 59 20.41 -8.94 -14.94
CA ARG A 59 19.78 -8.15 -13.87
C ARG A 59 19.71 -6.70 -14.31
N ARG A 60 18.54 -6.09 -14.13
CA ARG A 60 18.32 -4.68 -14.45
C ARG A 60 18.43 -3.76 -13.23
N ASN A 61 18.50 -4.33 -12.05
CA ASN A 61 18.41 -3.63 -10.76
C ASN A 61 17.14 -2.76 -10.69
N LEU A 62 16.04 -3.31 -11.17
CA LEU A 62 14.76 -2.64 -11.28
C LEU A 62 13.65 -3.52 -10.70
N ILE A 63 12.92 -2.99 -9.73
CA ILE A 63 11.72 -3.60 -9.20
C ILE A 63 10.48 -2.74 -9.51
N ALA A 64 9.32 -3.36 -9.62
CA ALA A 64 8.06 -2.63 -9.75
C ALA A 64 7.25 -2.69 -8.46
N VAL A 65 6.50 -1.63 -8.17
CA VAL A 65 5.49 -1.61 -7.11
C VAL A 65 4.15 -1.31 -7.77
N ILE A 66 3.25 -2.30 -7.73
CA ILE A 66 1.93 -2.21 -8.36
C ILE A 66 0.92 -1.84 -7.29
N ILE A 67 0.23 -0.71 -7.46
CA ILE A 67 -0.82 -0.21 -6.56
C ILE A 67 -2.10 0.09 -7.34
N PRO A 68 -3.28 0.05 -6.69
CA PRO A 68 -4.55 0.35 -7.38
C PRO A 68 -4.72 1.84 -7.70
N ASP A 69 -4.34 2.73 -6.79
CA ASP A 69 -4.61 4.15 -6.91
C ASP A 69 -3.49 4.99 -6.28
N ALA A 70 -2.81 5.80 -7.08
CA ALA A 70 -1.74 6.68 -6.61
C ALA A 70 -2.27 7.92 -5.86
N SER A 71 -3.57 8.23 -5.93
CA SER A 71 -4.17 9.34 -5.20
C SER A 71 -4.46 9.02 -3.73
N ASN A 72 -4.50 7.72 -3.37
CA ASN A 72 -4.73 7.31 -1.99
C ASN A 72 -3.46 7.46 -1.13
N PRO A 73 -3.49 8.34 -0.11
CA PRO A 73 -2.33 8.63 0.75
C PRO A 73 -1.79 7.42 1.53
N PHE A 74 -2.59 6.36 1.66
CA PHE A 74 -2.18 5.11 2.30
C PHE A 74 -0.86 4.56 1.76
N TYR A 75 -0.65 4.68 0.45
CA TYR A 75 0.52 4.09 -0.21
C TYR A 75 1.81 4.89 -0.05
N ILE A 76 1.75 6.18 0.34
CA ILE A 76 2.92 7.09 0.35
C ILE A 76 4.05 6.54 1.23
N ASP A 77 3.74 6.18 2.48
CA ASP A 77 4.75 5.70 3.44
C ASP A 77 5.31 4.32 3.04
N ILE A 78 4.46 3.47 2.47
CA ILE A 78 4.86 2.16 1.93
C ILE A 78 5.86 2.34 0.79
N LEU A 79 5.51 3.17 -0.20
CA LEU A 79 6.34 3.44 -1.38
C LEU A 79 7.67 4.08 -0.98
N SER A 80 7.66 5.03 -0.06
CA SER A 80 8.86 5.67 0.47
C SER A 80 9.81 4.64 1.10
N ALA A 81 9.27 3.75 1.93
CA ALA A 81 10.04 2.71 2.60
C ALA A 81 10.57 1.65 1.64
N ILE A 82 9.79 1.24 0.62
CA ILE A 82 10.26 0.34 -0.44
C ILE A 82 11.42 0.98 -1.20
N ASN A 83 11.27 2.24 -1.60
CA ASN A 83 12.31 2.95 -2.36
C ASN A 83 13.60 3.12 -1.55
N GLU A 84 13.51 3.38 -0.24
CA GLU A 84 14.66 3.43 0.66
C GLU A 84 15.45 2.11 0.65
N VAL A 85 14.77 0.97 0.83
CA VAL A 85 15.41 -0.35 0.85
C VAL A 85 15.96 -0.71 -0.54
N ALA A 86 15.24 -0.39 -1.62
CA ALA A 86 15.71 -0.63 -2.98
C ALA A 86 17.01 0.15 -3.25
N ALA A 87 17.06 1.43 -2.89
CA ALA A 87 18.25 2.28 -3.07
C ALA A 87 19.45 1.77 -2.27
N GLN A 88 19.26 1.28 -1.04
CA GLN A 88 20.32 0.67 -0.22
C GLN A 88 20.92 -0.60 -0.85
N ASN A 89 20.19 -1.22 -1.79
CA ASN A 89 20.61 -2.43 -2.51
C ASN A 89 20.94 -2.17 -3.99
N ASP A 90 21.26 -0.91 -4.35
CA ASP A 90 21.59 -0.48 -5.73
C ASP A 90 20.47 -0.79 -6.74
N MET A 91 19.22 -0.85 -6.27
CA MET A 91 18.03 -1.07 -7.10
C MET A 91 17.20 0.21 -7.23
N SER A 92 16.44 0.30 -8.31
CA SER A 92 15.42 1.33 -8.51
C SER A 92 14.03 0.74 -8.41
N ALA A 93 13.10 1.45 -7.76
CA ALA A 93 11.69 1.07 -7.74
C ALA A 93 10.90 1.95 -8.71
N ILE A 94 10.05 1.33 -9.54
CA ILE A 94 9.08 2.05 -10.38
C ILE A 94 7.68 1.83 -9.84
N LEU A 95 6.91 2.90 -9.79
CA LEU A 95 5.50 2.84 -9.44
C LEU A 95 4.67 2.53 -10.68
N VAL A 96 3.76 1.57 -10.53
CA VAL A 96 2.79 1.21 -11.56
C VAL A 96 1.39 1.24 -10.95
N THR A 97 0.49 2.02 -11.53
CA THR A 97 -0.92 2.04 -11.12
C THR A 97 -1.72 1.03 -11.94
N GLN A 98 -2.63 0.34 -11.28
CA GLN A 98 -3.43 -0.72 -11.88
C GLN A 98 -4.91 -0.33 -11.88
N ASN A 99 -5.46 0.00 -13.05
CA ASN A 99 -6.89 0.23 -13.21
C ASN A 99 -7.67 -1.08 -13.19
N GLU A 100 -8.89 -1.07 -12.67
CA GLU A 100 -9.75 -2.27 -12.59
C GLU A 100 -9.98 -2.95 -13.93
N ASN A 101 -10.08 -2.17 -15.02
CA ASN A 101 -10.34 -2.67 -16.36
C ASN A 101 -9.10 -3.22 -17.08
N ASP A 102 -7.88 -2.94 -16.57
CA ASP A 102 -6.60 -3.21 -17.27
C ASP A 102 -5.60 -4.02 -16.41
N ARG A 103 -6.07 -4.71 -15.39
CA ARG A 103 -5.19 -5.41 -14.41
C ARG A 103 -4.21 -6.36 -15.09
N ARG A 104 -4.73 -7.24 -15.92
CA ARG A 104 -3.92 -8.22 -16.65
C ARG A 104 -2.87 -7.54 -17.52
N THR A 105 -3.28 -6.59 -18.35
CA THR A 105 -2.41 -5.82 -19.24
C THR A 105 -1.33 -5.05 -18.46
N THR A 106 -1.65 -4.55 -17.29
CA THR A 106 -0.68 -3.85 -16.43
C THR A 106 0.43 -4.79 -15.96
N VAL A 107 0.08 -5.97 -15.45
CA VAL A 107 1.07 -6.96 -15.00
C VAL A 107 1.88 -7.50 -16.18
N GLU A 108 1.26 -7.78 -17.34
CA GLU A 108 1.95 -8.19 -18.58
C GLU A 108 3.02 -7.15 -18.97
N LYS A 109 2.66 -5.87 -19.02
CA LYS A 109 3.60 -4.78 -19.35
C LYS A 109 4.75 -4.70 -18.33
N VAL A 110 4.47 -4.87 -17.04
CA VAL A 110 5.49 -4.88 -16.01
C VAL A 110 6.47 -6.03 -16.21
N LEU A 111 5.98 -7.22 -16.52
CA LEU A 111 6.82 -8.38 -16.83
C LEU A 111 7.64 -8.17 -18.13
N GLU A 112 7.04 -7.60 -19.17
CA GLU A 112 7.72 -7.25 -20.44
C GLU A 112 8.86 -6.24 -20.24
N MET A 113 8.78 -5.37 -19.22
CA MET A 113 9.88 -4.47 -18.88
C MET A 113 11.14 -5.22 -18.43
N GLY A 114 11.03 -6.53 -18.14
CA GLY A 114 12.13 -7.38 -17.66
C GLY A 114 12.67 -6.91 -16.32
N ILE A 115 11.80 -6.54 -15.40
CA ILE A 115 12.11 -6.23 -14.01
C ILE A 115 12.69 -7.46 -13.30
N ASP A 116 13.47 -7.24 -12.25
CA ASP A 116 14.03 -8.34 -11.45
C ASP A 116 13.01 -8.92 -10.46
N GLY A 117 11.96 -8.16 -10.12
CA GLY A 117 10.86 -8.58 -9.27
C GLY A 117 9.85 -7.47 -9.04
N PHE A 118 8.74 -7.77 -8.35
CA PHE A 118 7.72 -6.76 -8.05
C PHE A 118 7.03 -7.01 -6.72
N ILE A 119 6.49 -5.92 -6.16
CA ILE A 119 5.60 -5.94 -4.98
C ILE A 119 4.20 -5.59 -5.48
N HIS A 120 3.23 -6.43 -5.18
CA HIS A 120 1.86 -6.24 -5.63
C HIS A 120 0.94 -5.93 -4.46
N LEU A 121 0.40 -4.71 -4.44
CA LEU A 121 -0.64 -4.26 -3.55
C LEU A 121 -1.96 -4.19 -4.33
N GLY A 122 -3.08 -4.37 -3.64
CA GLY A 122 -4.38 -4.08 -4.26
C GLY A 122 -4.94 -5.16 -5.19
N ALA A 123 -4.38 -6.38 -5.30
CA ALA A 123 -5.03 -7.49 -5.98
C ALA A 123 -6.40 -7.82 -5.34
N VAL A 124 -7.43 -8.16 -6.07
CA VAL A 124 -8.76 -8.49 -5.57
C VAL A 124 -9.01 -9.98 -5.67
N GLU A 125 -9.97 -10.47 -4.91
CA GLU A 125 -10.47 -11.83 -5.06
C GLU A 125 -11.00 -12.02 -6.50
N ASN A 126 -10.69 -13.17 -7.13
CA ASN A 126 -10.98 -13.44 -8.54
C ASN A 126 -10.25 -12.51 -9.54
N ASP A 127 -9.09 -11.99 -9.19
CA ASP A 127 -8.27 -11.21 -10.08
C ASP A 127 -7.82 -12.03 -11.30
N SER A 128 -8.07 -11.51 -12.50
CA SER A 128 -7.65 -12.15 -13.76
C SER A 128 -6.13 -12.32 -13.88
N THR A 129 -5.35 -11.67 -13.01
CA THR A 129 -3.89 -11.80 -12.95
C THR A 129 -3.44 -13.04 -12.17
N ILE A 130 -4.30 -13.67 -11.35
CA ILE A 130 -3.93 -14.81 -10.50
C ILE A 130 -3.28 -15.96 -11.31
N PRO A 131 -3.83 -16.42 -12.44
CA PRO A 131 -3.22 -17.50 -13.20
C PRO A 131 -1.84 -17.13 -13.76
N MET A 132 -1.64 -15.87 -14.13
CA MET A 132 -0.37 -15.36 -14.63
C MET A 132 0.66 -15.22 -13.50
N LEU A 133 0.26 -14.70 -12.34
CA LEU A 133 1.10 -14.60 -11.16
C LEU A 133 1.55 -15.99 -10.68
N ALA A 134 0.66 -16.98 -10.73
CA ALA A 134 0.97 -18.37 -10.33
C ALA A 134 1.97 -19.05 -11.29
N GLN A 135 2.14 -18.56 -12.52
CA GLN A 135 2.99 -19.14 -13.56
C GLN A 135 4.27 -18.33 -13.81
N THR A 136 4.37 -17.11 -13.27
CA THR A 136 5.56 -16.28 -13.52
C THR A 136 6.78 -16.81 -12.77
N GLU A 137 7.93 -16.79 -13.43
CA GLU A 137 9.23 -17.05 -12.80
C GLU A 137 9.81 -15.77 -12.15
N THR A 138 9.23 -14.60 -12.44
CA THR A 138 9.66 -13.33 -11.85
C THR A 138 9.29 -13.29 -10.37
N PRO A 139 10.25 -13.12 -9.45
CA PRO A 139 9.99 -13.03 -8.02
C PRO A 139 9.00 -11.91 -7.67
N PHE A 140 8.09 -12.17 -6.75
CA PHE A 140 7.18 -11.13 -6.25
C PHE A 140 6.77 -11.36 -4.80
N VAL A 141 6.30 -10.28 -4.18
CA VAL A 141 5.75 -10.24 -2.82
C VAL A 141 4.34 -9.66 -2.88
N LEU A 142 3.41 -10.27 -2.16
CA LEU A 142 2.07 -9.74 -1.94
C LEU A 142 2.05 -8.91 -0.66
N LEU A 143 1.61 -7.65 -0.73
CA LEU A 143 1.45 -6.80 0.43
C LEU A 143 -0.04 -6.49 0.66
N ASP A 144 -0.51 -6.71 1.89
CA ASP A 144 -1.91 -6.62 2.32
C ASP A 144 -2.85 -7.47 1.44
N ARG A 145 -2.41 -8.71 1.13
CA ARG A 145 -3.09 -9.58 0.18
C ARG A 145 -2.96 -11.05 0.49
N LEU A 146 -4.09 -11.69 0.52
CA LEU A 146 -4.17 -13.15 0.53
C LEU A 146 -4.84 -13.59 -0.77
N LEU A 147 -4.07 -14.22 -1.68
CA LEU A 147 -4.58 -14.80 -2.91
C LEU A 147 -4.48 -16.32 -2.83
N PRO A 148 -5.62 -17.04 -2.77
CA PRO A 148 -5.63 -18.50 -2.76
C PRO A 148 -4.94 -19.07 -4.01
N GLY A 149 -4.09 -20.09 -3.81
CA GLY A 149 -3.39 -20.77 -4.92
C GLY A 149 -2.19 -20.02 -5.49
N VAL A 150 -1.88 -18.80 -5.01
CA VAL A 150 -0.69 -18.06 -5.41
C VAL A 150 0.42 -18.27 -4.37
N GLN A 151 1.54 -18.82 -4.84
CA GLN A 151 2.73 -19.05 -4.04
C GLN A 151 3.62 -17.81 -4.09
N ALA A 152 3.69 -17.05 -2.99
CA ALA A 152 4.51 -15.84 -2.86
C ALA A 152 4.79 -15.52 -1.40
N ASP A 153 5.84 -14.77 -1.12
CA ASP A 153 6.01 -14.15 0.20
C ASP A 153 4.88 -13.14 0.42
N LYS A 154 4.41 -13.04 1.67
CA LYS A 154 3.27 -12.18 2.01
C LYS A 154 3.60 -11.34 3.24
N VAL A 155 3.25 -10.07 3.16
CA VAL A 155 3.21 -9.16 4.31
C VAL A 155 1.76 -8.71 4.46
N LEU A 156 1.14 -9.06 5.56
CA LEU A 156 -0.27 -8.83 5.85
C LEU A 156 -0.40 -7.92 7.07
N PHE A 157 -1.53 -7.23 7.19
CA PHE A 157 -1.97 -6.60 8.43
C PHE A 157 -3.03 -7.48 9.11
N ASP A 158 -3.14 -7.39 10.43
CA ASP A 158 -4.26 -7.99 11.16
C ASP A 158 -5.52 -7.14 10.96
N ASN A 159 -6.13 -7.33 9.78
CA ASN A 159 -7.30 -6.57 9.36
C ASN A 159 -8.55 -6.91 10.19
N HIS A 160 -8.70 -8.18 10.56
CA HIS A 160 -9.81 -8.59 11.42
C HIS A 160 -9.73 -7.89 12.78
N HIS A 161 -8.55 -7.93 13.41
CA HIS A 161 -8.33 -7.22 14.67
C HIS A 161 -8.57 -5.70 14.53
N SER A 162 -8.19 -5.10 13.41
CA SER A 162 -8.44 -3.68 13.14
C SER A 162 -9.93 -3.33 13.21
N GLY A 163 -10.77 -4.12 12.53
CA GLY A 163 -12.22 -3.93 12.54
C GLY A 163 -12.83 -4.20 13.91
N PHE A 164 -12.35 -5.26 14.59
CA PHE A 164 -12.78 -5.65 15.91
C PHE A 164 -12.44 -4.57 16.95
N ALA A 165 -11.18 -4.14 17.03
CA ALA A 165 -10.72 -3.14 18.00
C ALA A 165 -11.39 -1.77 17.79
N ALA A 166 -11.60 -1.34 16.55
CA ALA A 166 -12.32 -0.11 16.22
C ALA A 166 -13.77 -0.16 16.75
N THR A 167 -14.42 -1.30 16.61
CA THR A 167 -15.80 -1.49 17.04
C THR A 167 -15.89 -1.59 18.54
N GLU A 168 -15.01 -2.36 19.20
CA GLU A 168 -14.91 -2.44 20.66
C GLU A 168 -14.72 -1.05 21.29
N TYR A 169 -13.86 -0.22 20.68
CA TYR A 169 -13.65 1.13 21.17
C TYR A 169 -14.95 1.96 21.10
N MET A 170 -15.68 1.93 20.00
CA MET A 170 -16.97 2.62 19.91
C MET A 170 -18.01 2.09 20.90
N LEU A 171 -18.05 0.76 21.10
CA LEU A 171 -18.93 0.13 22.06
C LEU A 171 -18.57 0.52 23.51
N SER A 172 -17.27 0.66 23.83
CA SER A 172 -16.79 1.13 25.14
C SER A 172 -17.20 2.57 25.45
N LEU A 173 -17.36 3.40 24.41
CA LEU A 173 -17.89 4.77 24.52
C LEU A 173 -19.42 4.82 24.64
N GLY A 174 -20.09 3.67 24.65
CA GLY A 174 -21.54 3.57 24.83
C GLY A 174 -22.34 3.58 23.52
N HIS A 175 -21.69 3.74 22.36
CA HIS A 175 -22.40 3.64 21.08
C HIS A 175 -22.91 2.21 20.86
N ARG A 176 -24.14 2.08 20.38
CA ARG A 176 -24.77 0.79 20.08
C ARG A 176 -25.27 0.70 18.65
N ARG A 177 -25.60 1.82 18.05
CA ARG A 177 -25.94 1.93 16.63
C ARG A 177 -24.78 2.62 15.91
N ILE A 178 -23.94 1.80 15.29
CA ILE A 178 -22.67 2.21 14.67
C ILE A 178 -22.79 1.95 13.17
N ALA A 179 -22.69 2.99 12.34
CA ALA A 179 -22.62 2.83 10.91
C ALA A 179 -21.22 2.38 10.47
N TYR A 180 -21.13 1.62 9.39
CA TYR A 180 -19.88 1.14 8.84
C TYR A 180 -19.75 1.51 7.35
N VAL A 181 -18.71 2.27 7.03
CA VAL A 181 -18.36 2.59 5.63
C VAL A 181 -17.35 1.55 5.14
N TYR A 182 -17.86 0.59 4.41
CA TYR A 182 -17.11 -0.54 3.87
C TYR A 182 -16.21 -0.10 2.72
N GLY A 183 -15.06 -0.75 2.54
CA GLY A 183 -14.18 -0.50 1.39
C GLY A 183 -14.73 -1.07 0.08
N ALA A 184 -13.85 -1.62 -0.74
CA ALA A 184 -14.26 -2.28 -1.98
C ALA A 184 -14.74 -3.72 -1.70
N PRO A 185 -15.90 -4.15 -2.22
CA PRO A 185 -16.43 -5.51 -2.00
C PRO A 185 -15.49 -6.63 -2.44
N SER A 186 -14.67 -6.38 -3.45
CA SER A 186 -13.67 -7.33 -3.96
C SER A 186 -12.34 -7.33 -3.18
N SER A 187 -12.20 -6.47 -2.15
CA SER A 187 -10.98 -6.38 -1.37
C SER A 187 -11.03 -7.29 -0.15
N PHE A 188 -10.10 -8.24 -0.05
CA PHE A 188 -9.96 -9.13 1.11
C PHE A 188 -9.76 -8.33 2.41
N SER A 189 -8.87 -7.34 2.43
CA SER A 189 -8.64 -6.53 3.63
C SER A 189 -9.88 -5.76 4.08
N SER A 190 -10.68 -5.26 3.13
CA SER A 190 -11.96 -4.60 3.46
C SER A 190 -12.96 -5.59 4.05
N TRP A 191 -13.03 -6.80 3.49
CA TRP A 191 -13.91 -7.85 3.99
C TRP A 191 -13.50 -8.32 5.40
N ASP A 192 -12.21 -8.52 5.62
CA ASP A 192 -11.67 -8.98 6.89
C ASP A 192 -11.88 -7.95 8.01
N LYS A 193 -11.65 -6.66 7.74
CA LYS A 193 -11.98 -5.55 8.65
C LYS A 193 -13.48 -5.53 8.98
N TYR A 194 -14.33 -5.74 7.98
CA TYR A 194 -15.77 -5.80 8.19
C TYR A 194 -16.19 -7.00 9.03
N GLN A 195 -15.56 -8.16 8.86
CA GLN A 195 -15.83 -9.32 9.72
C GLN A 195 -15.47 -9.02 11.18
N GLY A 196 -14.37 -8.31 11.44
CA GLY A 196 -14.04 -7.83 12.78
C GLY A 196 -15.12 -6.94 13.39
N TYR A 197 -15.68 -6.01 12.59
CA TYR A 197 -16.83 -5.19 13.04
C TYR A 197 -18.05 -6.06 13.40
N VAL A 198 -18.41 -7.02 12.56
CA VAL A 198 -19.56 -7.92 12.79
C VAL A 198 -19.35 -8.77 14.04
N ASP A 199 -18.13 -9.30 14.22
CA ASP A 199 -17.81 -10.17 15.35
C ASP A 199 -17.83 -9.41 16.68
N ALA A 200 -17.32 -8.17 16.74
CA ALA A 200 -17.42 -7.34 17.93
C ALA A 200 -18.87 -7.01 18.30
N LEU A 201 -19.73 -6.67 17.33
CA LEU A 201 -21.16 -6.49 17.59
C LEU A 201 -21.80 -7.77 18.14
N ARG A 202 -21.45 -8.92 17.58
CA ARG A 202 -21.96 -10.22 18.01
C ARG A 202 -21.57 -10.56 19.45
N GLU A 203 -20.32 -10.29 19.84
CA GLU A 203 -19.88 -10.50 21.23
C GLU A 203 -20.66 -9.67 22.25
N HIS A 204 -21.08 -8.48 21.85
CA HIS A 204 -21.95 -7.61 22.65
C HIS A 204 -23.45 -7.88 22.48
N CYS A 205 -23.84 -8.98 21.81
CA CYS A 205 -25.24 -9.34 21.51
C CYS A 205 -26.01 -8.23 20.77
N ILE A 206 -25.33 -7.43 19.94
CA ILE A 206 -25.95 -6.38 19.12
C ILE A 206 -26.14 -6.94 17.71
N PRO A 207 -27.41 -7.03 17.22
CA PRO A 207 -27.64 -7.51 15.85
C PRO A 207 -27.10 -6.51 14.82
N MET A 208 -26.36 -7.02 13.84
CA MET A 208 -25.92 -6.23 12.70
C MET A 208 -27.11 -5.75 11.87
N ASP A 209 -27.19 -4.47 11.59
CA ASP A 209 -28.21 -3.86 10.73
C ASP A 209 -27.59 -3.49 9.37
N SER A 210 -27.96 -4.21 8.34
CA SER A 210 -27.41 -4.01 6.98
C SER A 210 -27.67 -2.62 6.41
N LYS A 211 -28.65 -1.87 6.94
CA LYS A 211 -28.93 -0.50 6.54
C LYS A 211 -27.87 0.48 7.04
N LEU A 212 -27.09 0.10 8.05
CA LEU A 212 -25.98 0.88 8.59
C LEU A 212 -24.65 0.61 7.86
N VAL A 213 -24.63 -0.31 6.88
CA VAL A 213 -23.42 -0.68 6.15
C VAL A 213 -23.51 -0.16 4.72
N VAL A 214 -22.59 0.73 4.34
CA VAL A 214 -22.53 1.32 3.00
C VAL A 214 -21.13 1.18 2.41
N SER A 215 -21.03 1.14 1.08
CA SER A 215 -19.74 1.04 0.40
C SER A 215 -19.15 2.41 0.10
N GLY A 216 -17.91 2.62 0.54
CA GLY A 216 -17.08 3.81 0.24
C GLY A 216 -16.04 3.56 -0.86
N MET A 217 -15.94 2.32 -1.39
CA MET A 217 -15.08 1.97 -2.53
C MET A 217 -13.61 2.39 -2.39
N LEU A 218 -13.08 2.47 -1.14
CA LEU A 218 -11.73 2.97 -0.81
C LEU A 218 -11.43 4.37 -1.38
N SER A 219 -12.46 5.18 -1.61
CA SER A 219 -12.42 6.49 -2.26
C SER A 219 -13.02 7.56 -1.37
N PHE A 220 -12.41 8.75 -1.37
CA PHE A 220 -12.94 9.93 -0.70
C PHE A 220 -14.34 10.30 -1.23
N ASP A 221 -14.48 10.45 -2.55
CA ASP A 221 -15.73 10.88 -3.17
C ASP A 221 -16.87 9.89 -2.99
N SER A 222 -16.58 8.58 -3.10
CA SER A 222 -17.60 7.55 -2.91
C SER A 222 -18.06 7.49 -1.46
N SER A 223 -17.14 7.61 -0.52
CA SER A 223 -17.46 7.64 0.90
C SER A 223 -18.24 8.90 1.29
N TYR A 224 -17.89 10.06 0.74
CA TYR A 224 -18.63 11.30 0.92
C TYR A 224 -20.09 11.12 0.50
N ARG A 225 -20.35 10.59 -0.71
CA ARG A 225 -21.72 10.34 -1.20
C ARG A 225 -22.46 9.29 -0.36
N ALA A 226 -21.80 8.21 -0.02
CA ALA A 226 -22.38 7.16 0.83
C ALA A 226 -22.81 7.72 2.19
N MET A 227 -21.97 8.59 2.78
CA MET A 227 -22.28 9.23 4.05
C MET A 227 -23.43 10.23 3.92
N GLN A 228 -23.52 11.01 2.83
CA GLN A 228 -24.67 11.87 2.58
C GLN A 228 -25.99 11.09 2.59
N ASN A 229 -26.04 9.95 1.91
CA ASN A 229 -27.21 9.08 1.88
C ASN A 229 -27.57 8.55 3.28
N LEU A 230 -26.57 8.10 4.07
CA LEU A 230 -26.80 7.69 5.46
C LEU A 230 -27.37 8.83 6.32
N LEU A 231 -26.86 10.06 6.13
CA LEU A 231 -27.32 11.23 6.87
C LEU A 231 -28.76 11.61 6.52
N ASP A 232 -29.21 11.40 5.28
CA ASP A 232 -30.61 11.63 4.87
C ASP A 232 -31.58 10.72 5.64
N GLU A 233 -31.14 9.50 5.99
CA GLU A 233 -31.93 8.54 6.75
C GLU A 233 -31.59 8.51 8.25
N ARG A 234 -30.71 9.38 8.74
CA ARG A 234 -30.18 9.33 10.12
C ARG A 234 -31.27 9.29 11.19
N ALA A 235 -32.34 10.09 11.02
CA ALA A 235 -33.43 10.15 11.98
C ALA A 235 -34.13 8.79 12.18
N SER A 236 -34.23 7.99 11.12
CA SER A 236 -34.81 6.65 11.14
C SER A 236 -33.81 5.58 11.55
N LEU A 237 -32.53 5.73 11.16
CA LEU A 237 -31.47 4.78 11.43
C LEU A 237 -30.89 4.92 12.85
N GLY A 238 -30.91 6.12 13.42
CA GLY A 238 -30.51 6.37 14.82
C GLY A 238 -29.06 6.10 15.15
N PHE A 239 -28.15 6.10 14.16
CA PHE A 239 -26.73 5.87 14.44
C PHE A 239 -26.07 7.09 15.09
N THR A 240 -25.15 6.82 15.99
CA THR A 240 -24.43 7.82 16.78
C THR A 240 -22.91 7.79 16.56
N ALA A 241 -22.42 6.80 15.82
CA ALA A 241 -21.04 6.67 15.46
C ALA A 241 -20.89 6.07 14.07
N VAL A 242 -19.76 6.34 13.43
CA VAL A 242 -19.37 5.81 12.11
C VAL A 242 -17.96 5.25 12.20
N ILE A 243 -17.77 4.03 11.71
CA ILE A 243 -16.46 3.43 11.46
C ILE A 243 -16.25 3.39 9.95
N CYS A 244 -15.12 3.89 9.48
CA CYS A 244 -14.72 3.84 8.08
C CYS A 244 -13.54 2.87 7.92
N GLY A 245 -13.61 1.94 6.97
CA GLY A 245 -12.59 0.92 6.72
C GLY A 245 -11.25 1.47 6.20
N SER A 246 -11.14 2.81 5.99
CA SER A 246 -9.89 3.52 5.78
C SER A 246 -10.00 4.98 6.20
N ASP A 247 -8.89 5.62 6.50
CA ASP A 247 -8.84 7.06 6.83
C ASP A 247 -9.22 7.93 5.62
N TYR A 248 -8.83 7.52 4.42
CA TYR A 248 -9.18 8.26 3.21
C TYR A 248 -10.71 8.32 3.00
N MET A 249 -11.41 7.22 3.32
CA MET A 249 -12.88 7.21 3.37
C MET A 249 -13.42 8.02 4.54
N ALA A 250 -12.78 7.94 5.73
CA ALA A 250 -13.20 8.71 6.89
C ALA A 250 -13.14 10.21 6.66
N LEU A 251 -12.15 10.70 5.92
CA LEU A 251 -12.06 12.12 5.52
C LEU A 251 -13.24 12.53 4.62
N GLY A 252 -13.64 11.68 3.68
CA GLY A 252 -14.83 11.91 2.84
C GLY A 252 -16.12 11.92 3.65
N ALA A 253 -16.31 10.93 4.54
CA ALA A 253 -17.46 10.87 5.44
C ALA A 253 -17.51 12.09 6.38
N ARG A 254 -16.36 12.48 6.94
CA ARG A 254 -16.21 13.66 7.80
C ARG A 254 -16.66 14.94 7.07
N GLN A 255 -16.26 15.12 5.83
CA GLN A 255 -16.68 16.27 5.03
C GLN A 255 -18.22 16.32 4.90
N ALA A 256 -18.85 15.19 4.58
CA ALA A 256 -20.31 15.12 4.47
C ALA A 256 -21.03 15.45 5.80
N ILE A 257 -20.49 14.97 6.94
CA ILE A 257 -21.02 15.24 8.29
C ILE A 257 -20.97 16.74 8.58
N LEU A 258 -19.83 17.37 8.36
CA LEU A 258 -19.64 18.80 8.65
C LEU A 258 -20.50 19.70 7.75
N GLU A 259 -20.67 19.37 6.47
CA GLU A 259 -21.52 20.12 5.55
C GLU A 259 -23.00 20.06 5.92
N ARG A 260 -23.43 19.03 6.67
CA ARG A 260 -24.77 18.96 7.27
C ARG A 260 -24.90 19.76 8.58
N GLY A 261 -23.84 20.48 8.98
CA GLY A 261 -23.81 21.28 10.21
C GLY A 261 -23.71 20.44 11.48
N LEU A 262 -23.38 19.15 11.36
CA LEU A 262 -23.18 18.27 12.51
C LEU A 262 -21.75 18.42 13.03
N ARG A 263 -21.60 18.37 14.35
CA ARG A 263 -20.31 18.46 15.03
C ARG A 263 -19.71 17.07 15.25
N ILE A 264 -18.42 17.00 15.09
CA ILE A 264 -17.62 15.82 15.42
C ILE A 264 -16.72 16.20 16.61
N PRO A 265 -16.77 15.46 17.72
CA PRO A 265 -17.51 14.21 17.96
C PRO A 265 -18.91 14.37 18.57
N GLU A 266 -19.38 15.60 18.91
CA GLU A 266 -20.51 15.84 19.81
C GLU A 266 -21.87 15.34 19.27
N ASP A 267 -22.09 15.41 17.96
CA ASP A 267 -23.32 14.96 17.31
C ASP A 267 -23.14 13.60 16.63
N LEU A 268 -21.90 13.26 16.25
CA LEU A 268 -21.55 12.00 15.60
C LEU A 268 -20.05 11.69 15.78
N SER A 269 -19.72 10.58 16.42
CA SER A 269 -18.35 10.08 16.51
C SER A 269 -17.92 9.44 15.19
N ILE A 270 -16.65 9.63 14.77
CA ILE A 270 -16.09 9.01 13.57
C ILE A 270 -14.70 8.43 13.84
N LEU A 271 -14.46 7.21 13.33
CA LEU A 271 -13.19 6.49 13.42
C LEU A 271 -12.78 5.99 12.04
N GLY A 272 -11.50 6.15 11.72
CA GLY A 272 -10.89 5.65 10.51
C GLY A 272 -9.96 4.46 10.74
N MET A 273 -9.27 4.02 9.70
CA MET A 273 -8.21 3.01 9.75
C MET A 273 -7.11 3.44 8.80
N ASP A 274 -5.85 3.24 9.18
CA ASP A 274 -4.56 3.38 8.46
C ASP A 274 -3.58 4.33 9.17
N ASP A 275 -4.03 5.34 9.93
CA ASP A 275 -3.26 6.43 10.55
C ASP A 275 -2.43 7.22 9.53
N ILE A 276 -3.06 7.64 8.42
CA ILE A 276 -2.39 8.48 7.41
C ILE A 276 -2.08 9.88 7.97
N PHE A 277 -1.09 10.57 7.40
CA PHE A 277 -0.64 11.88 7.86
C PHE A 277 -1.76 12.90 8.11
N TYR A 278 -2.79 12.92 7.26
CA TYR A 278 -3.88 13.89 7.36
C TYR A 278 -4.74 13.75 8.62
N THR A 279 -4.75 12.57 9.26
CA THR A 279 -5.52 12.32 10.48
C THR A 279 -5.04 13.13 11.69
N GLN A 280 -3.77 13.55 11.66
CA GLN A 280 -3.10 14.29 12.75
C GLN A 280 -3.23 15.80 12.61
N LEU A 281 -3.76 16.30 11.48
CA LEU A 281 -3.82 17.73 11.23
C LEU A 281 -4.78 18.42 12.19
N ALA A 282 -4.41 19.65 12.60
CA ALA A 282 -5.26 20.50 13.43
C ALA A 282 -6.66 20.66 12.82
N GLY A 283 -7.68 20.46 13.64
CA GLY A 283 -9.08 20.48 13.21
C GLY A 283 -9.56 19.20 12.50
N VAL A 284 -8.70 18.21 12.31
CA VAL A 284 -9.08 16.86 11.86
C VAL A 284 -9.15 15.90 13.03
N GLY A 285 -8.05 15.71 13.76
CA GLY A 285 -7.97 14.93 15.00
C GLY A 285 -8.65 13.57 14.92
N LEU A 286 -8.46 12.81 13.82
CA LEU A 286 -9.21 11.59 13.57
C LEU A 286 -8.65 10.41 14.38
N THR A 287 -9.47 9.83 15.25
CA THR A 287 -9.25 8.53 15.89
C THR A 287 -9.19 7.46 14.82
N THR A 288 -8.19 6.58 14.87
CA THR A 288 -7.93 5.62 13.80
C THR A 288 -7.21 4.38 14.32
N ILE A 289 -7.23 3.32 13.52
CA ILE A 289 -6.36 2.16 13.71
C ILE A 289 -5.09 2.37 12.90
N ARG A 290 -3.94 2.44 13.57
CA ARG A 290 -2.63 2.51 12.90
C ARG A 290 -2.25 1.16 12.34
N VAL A 291 -1.91 1.14 11.06
CA VAL A 291 -1.19 0.01 10.43
C VAL A 291 0.27 0.41 10.19
N PRO A 292 1.26 -0.49 10.41
CA PRO A 292 2.68 -0.17 10.32
C PRO A 292 3.15 -0.09 8.86
N ARG A 293 2.65 0.92 8.10
CA ARG A 293 2.87 1.08 6.66
C ARG A 293 4.34 1.10 6.25
N SER A 294 5.16 1.93 6.90
CA SER A 294 6.60 2.01 6.59
C SER A 294 7.32 0.70 6.89
N GLU A 295 6.94 -0.01 7.95
CA GLU A 295 7.52 -1.30 8.29
C GLU A 295 7.14 -2.36 7.25
N SER A 296 5.87 -2.39 6.83
CA SER A 296 5.39 -3.31 5.81
C SER A 296 6.12 -3.12 4.48
N GLY A 297 6.34 -1.86 4.07
CA GLY A 297 7.10 -1.54 2.87
C GLY A 297 8.56 -1.99 2.95
N ARG A 298 9.24 -1.72 4.08
CA ARG A 298 10.62 -2.20 4.30
C ARG A 298 10.71 -3.72 4.28
N LEU A 299 9.79 -4.40 4.95
CA LEU A 299 9.77 -5.86 5.01
C LEU A 299 9.50 -6.46 3.62
N ALA A 300 8.50 -5.98 2.91
CA ALA A 300 8.19 -6.46 1.57
C ALA A 300 9.36 -6.28 0.59
N ALA A 301 10.06 -5.14 0.65
CA ALA A 301 11.23 -4.90 -0.18
C ALA A 301 12.41 -5.83 0.17
N LYS A 302 12.66 -6.08 1.46
CA LYS A 302 13.69 -7.05 1.91
C LYS A 302 13.38 -8.45 1.42
N LEU A 303 12.15 -8.93 1.64
CA LEU A 303 11.71 -10.26 1.18
C LEU A 303 11.87 -10.42 -0.33
N LEU A 304 11.49 -9.39 -1.10
CA LEU A 304 11.65 -9.40 -2.56
C LEU A 304 13.13 -9.50 -2.96
N ILE A 305 14.01 -8.69 -2.37
CA ILE A 305 15.45 -8.69 -2.70
C ILE A 305 16.08 -10.05 -2.34
N GLU A 306 15.72 -10.61 -1.21
CA GLU A 306 16.16 -11.96 -0.81
C GLU A 306 15.66 -13.03 -1.77
N ARG A 307 14.39 -12.94 -2.23
CA ARG A 307 13.81 -13.85 -3.22
C ARG A 307 14.49 -13.73 -4.58
N ILE A 308 14.83 -12.52 -5.01
CA ILE A 308 15.63 -12.29 -6.25
C ILE A 308 17.02 -12.94 -6.13
N ALA A 309 17.64 -12.88 -4.95
CA ALA A 309 18.94 -13.48 -4.74
C ALA A 309 18.88 -15.01 -4.59
N ASN A 310 17.82 -15.54 -4.00
CA ASN A 310 17.59 -16.96 -3.76
C ASN A 310 16.15 -17.35 -4.12
N PRO A 311 15.85 -17.67 -5.38
CA PRO A 311 14.50 -18.02 -5.83
C PRO A 311 13.90 -19.27 -5.15
N SER A 312 14.75 -20.17 -4.64
CA SER A 312 14.33 -21.42 -3.97
C SER A 312 14.09 -21.28 -2.45
N LYS A 313 14.21 -20.06 -1.90
CA LYS A 313 13.92 -19.80 -0.50
C LYS A 313 12.49 -20.25 -0.16
N GLU A 314 12.27 -20.81 1.03
CA GLU A 314 10.92 -21.10 1.53
C GLU A 314 10.08 -19.81 1.59
N GLN A 315 8.78 -19.97 1.43
CA GLN A 315 7.85 -18.85 1.53
C GLN A 315 7.72 -18.36 2.95
N GLU A 316 7.63 -17.04 3.08
CA GLU A 316 7.36 -16.39 4.36
C GLU A 316 6.03 -15.65 4.33
N ILE A 317 5.28 -15.73 5.43
CA ILE A 317 4.07 -14.97 5.67
C ILE A 317 4.25 -14.23 6.99
N HIS A 318 4.21 -12.91 6.91
CA HIS A 318 4.31 -12.03 8.07
C HIS A 318 2.97 -11.31 8.27
N ILE A 319 2.43 -11.35 9.48
CA ILE A 319 1.25 -10.60 9.89
C ILE A 319 1.71 -9.52 10.86
N LEU A 320 1.49 -8.27 10.49
CA LEU A 320 1.87 -7.11 11.28
C LEU A 320 0.69 -6.66 12.14
N GLU A 321 0.96 -6.45 13.42
CA GLU A 321 -0.03 -5.97 14.39
C GLU A 321 -0.47 -4.54 14.11
N THR A 322 -1.67 -4.20 14.54
CA THR A 322 -2.30 -2.89 14.40
C THR A 322 -2.61 -2.29 15.76
N GLU A 323 -2.71 -0.96 15.85
CA GLU A 323 -2.83 -0.23 17.11
C GLU A 323 -3.94 0.83 17.02
N LEU A 324 -4.80 0.93 18.04
CA LEU A 324 -5.78 2.01 18.16
C LEU A 324 -5.09 3.32 18.60
N ILE A 325 -5.29 4.38 17.81
CA ILE A 325 -4.80 5.73 18.10
C ILE A 325 -5.99 6.63 18.38
N CYS A 326 -6.21 6.93 19.67
CA CYS A 326 -7.28 7.82 20.10
C CYS A 326 -6.91 9.29 19.83
N ARG A 327 -7.85 10.03 19.24
CA ARG A 327 -7.80 11.48 19.03
C ARG A 327 -9.19 12.09 19.36
N GLU A 328 -9.46 13.28 18.81
CA GLU A 328 -10.62 14.09 19.20
C GLU A 328 -11.93 13.69 18.53
N SER A 329 -11.92 12.84 17.49
CA SER A 329 -13.11 12.56 16.65
C SER A 329 -14.12 11.59 17.26
N CYS A 330 -13.88 11.08 18.46
CA CYS A 330 -14.77 10.18 19.18
C CYS A 330 -14.99 10.67 20.62
N CYS A 331 -16.22 10.58 21.12
CA CYS A 331 -16.55 10.89 22.50
C CYS A 331 -17.56 9.88 23.07
N PRO A 332 -17.64 9.74 24.40
CA PRO A 332 -18.71 8.96 25.02
C PRO A 332 -20.10 9.44 24.58
N LEU A 333 -20.98 8.48 24.28
CA LEU A 333 -22.37 8.80 23.99
C LEU A 333 -22.99 9.49 25.24
N LYS A 334 -23.46 10.71 25.08
CA LYS A 334 -24.17 11.40 26.16
C LYS A 334 -25.40 10.59 26.50
N GLY A 335 -25.51 10.13 27.74
CA GLY A 335 -26.72 9.51 28.21
C GLY A 335 -27.87 10.48 28.01
N GLU A 336 -29.06 9.96 27.66
CA GLU A 336 -30.29 10.74 27.81
C GLU A 336 -30.31 11.17 29.29
N GLU A 337 -30.08 12.45 29.55
CA GLU A 337 -30.39 13.01 30.87
C GLU A 337 -31.87 12.69 31.07
N ASN A 338 -32.16 11.82 32.04
CA ASN A 338 -33.50 11.55 32.49
C ASN A 338 -34.15 12.90 32.87
N ILE A 339 -34.99 13.42 31.97
CA ILE A 339 -35.91 14.52 32.23
C ILE A 339 -37.13 13.99 32.97
#